data_658170347e51ad66f80014dcfea06aca
#
_entry.id   658170347e51ad66f80014dcfea06aca
#
_cell.length_a   1.000
_cell.length_b   1.000
_cell.length_c   1.000
_cell.angle_alpha   90.00
_cell.angle_beta   90.00
_cell.angle_gamma   90.00
#
_symmetry.space_group_name_H-M   'P 1'
#
loop_
_entity.id
_entity.type
_entity.pdbx_description
1 polymer ?
#
loop_
_entity_poly.entity_id
_entity_poly.type
_entity_poly.pdbx_seq_one_letter_code
_entity_poly.pdbx_strand_id
1 'polypeptide(L)'
;DIHDRIWRKFFLISLSATLTSYYDQSIGEVLEFHRSGYEKLGEELYAIAQAQGIHLPQDMIRQVIADQEKMPYDATTSMHTDFRKHKPTELETLTGYVVENGKALHLPVPSYEMMYKELKTR
;
A
#
# COMPACT_ATOMS: atom_id res chain seq x y z
N ASP A 1 8.64 -5.76 -19.22
CA ASP A 1 7.76 -4.67 -19.65
C ASP A 1 7.87 -3.51 -18.68
N ILE A 2 7.93 -2.30 -19.20
CA ILE A 2 8.10 -1.10 -18.37
C ILE A 2 6.89 -0.87 -17.47
N HIS A 3 5.68 -1.18 -17.97
CA HIS A 3 4.47 -1.03 -17.14
C HIS A 3 4.49 -1.98 -15.95
N ASP A 4 4.95 -3.22 -16.14
CA ASP A 4 5.05 -4.19 -15.06
C ASP A 4 6.04 -3.73 -14.01
N ARG A 5 7.17 -3.13 -14.43
CA ARG A 5 8.18 -2.63 -13.49
C ARG A 5 7.68 -1.44 -12.69
N ILE A 6 6.97 -0.52 -13.34
CA ILE A 6 6.37 0.63 -12.65
C ILE A 6 5.35 0.14 -11.62
N TRP A 7 4.54 -0.85 -11.99
CA TRP A 7 3.54 -1.42 -11.09
C TRP A 7 4.15 -2.17 -9.91
N ARG A 8 5.28 -2.85 -10.10
CA ARG A 8 5.97 -3.50 -8.98
C ARG A 8 6.40 -2.46 -7.93
N LYS A 9 6.95 -1.36 -8.41
CA LYS A 9 7.36 -0.27 -7.52
C LYS A 9 6.15 0.35 -6.82
N PHE A 10 5.10 0.62 -7.58
CA PHE A 10 3.86 1.17 -7.01
C PHE A 10 3.27 0.24 -5.96
N PHE A 11 3.26 -1.06 -6.25
CA PHE A 11 2.72 -2.06 -5.33
C PHE A 11 3.40 -1.98 -3.96
N LEU A 12 4.73 -1.99 -3.95
CA LEU A 12 5.51 -1.89 -2.73
C LEU A 12 5.21 -0.57 -1.99
N ILE A 13 5.28 0.54 -2.71
CA ILE A 13 5.16 1.87 -2.11
C ILE A 13 3.74 2.09 -1.57
N SER A 14 2.72 1.69 -2.32
CA SER A 14 1.32 1.87 -1.91
C SER A 14 1.02 1.10 -0.62
N LEU A 15 1.41 -0.18 -0.55
CA LEU A 15 1.19 -0.98 0.65
C LEU A 15 1.91 -0.37 1.85
N SER A 16 3.18 -0.10 1.70
CA SER A 16 4.00 0.39 2.80
C SER A 16 3.56 1.76 3.30
N ALA A 17 3.30 2.69 2.39
CA ALA A 17 2.85 4.04 2.77
C ALA A 17 1.48 4.01 3.45
N THR A 18 0.55 3.23 2.92
CA THR A 18 -0.80 3.15 3.48
C THR A 18 -0.77 2.54 4.88
N LEU A 19 -0.05 1.44 5.05
CA LEU A 19 -0.02 0.73 6.33
C LEU A 19 0.70 1.52 7.43
N THR A 20 1.87 2.08 7.13
CA THR A 20 2.60 2.88 8.13
C THR A 20 1.81 4.11 8.55
N SER A 21 1.13 4.73 7.59
CA SER A 21 0.31 5.92 7.87
C SER A 21 -0.92 5.56 8.68
N TYR A 22 -1.64 4.52 8.27
CA TYR A 22 -2.89 4.12 8.93
C TYR A 22 -2.65 3.71 10.39
N TYR A 23 -1.65 2.86 10.63
CA TYR A 23 -1.34 2.41 11.98
C TYR A 23 -0.48 3.40 12.77
N ASP A 24 0.03 4.43 12.10
CA ASP A 24 0.97 5.39 12.70
C ASP A 24 2.14 4.63 13.34
N GLN A 25 2.74 3.72 12.57
CA GLN A 25 3.80 2.83 13.03
C GLN A 25 4.90 2.74 11.99
N SER A 26 6.09 2.33 12.46
CA SER A 26 7.23 2.07 11.58
C SER A 26 6.99 0.79 10.76
N ILE A 27 7.83 0.58 9.75
CA ILE A 27 7.78 -0.64 8.94
C ILE A 27 7.93 -1.88 9.81
N GLY A 28 8.89 -1.88 10.75
CA GLY A 28 9.10 -3.00 11.65
C GLY A 28 7.90 -3.26 12.55
N GLU A 29 7.28 -2.20 13.08
CA GLU A 29 6.10 -2.33 13.92
C GLU A 29 4.91 -2.90 13.14
N VAL A 30 4.69 -2.43 11.90
CA VAL A 30 3.62 -2.96 11.06
C VAL A 30 3.83 -4.45 10.80
N LEU A 31 5.07 -4.85 10.49
CA LEU A 31 5.38 -6.26 10.27
C LEU A 31 5.16 -7.10 11.54
N GLU A 32 5.49 -6.55 12.68
CA GLU A 32 5.36 -7.26 13.95
C GLU A 32 3.90 -7.38 14.39
N PHE A 33 3.14 -6.30 14.31
CA PHE A 33 1.80 -6.23 14.89
C PHE A 33 0.67 -6.29 13.88
N HIS A 34 0.94 -6.01 12.61
CA HIS A 34 -0.09 -5.89 11.57
C HIS A 34 0.34 -6.49 10.24
N ARG A 35 1.08 -7.59 10.29
CA ARG A 35 1.58 -8.25 9.08
C ARG A 35 0.47 -8.61 8.10
N SER A 36 -0.69 -9.01 8.60
CA SER A 36 -1.84 -9.35 7.77
C SER A 36 -2.33 -8.18 6.91
N GLY A 37 -1.98 -6.95 7.26
CA GLY A 37 -2.31 -5.78 6.45
C GLY A 37 -1.66 -5.85 5.08
N TYR A 38 -0.43 -6.34 4.99
CA TYR A 38 0.23 -6.52 3.70
C TYR A 38 -0.53 -7.50 2.82
N GLU A 39 -1.04 -8.57 3.40
CA GLU A 39 -1.79 -9.58 2.65
C GLU A 39 -3.14 -9.03 2.18
N LYS A 40 -3.88 -8.35 3.07
CA LYS A 40 -5.18 -7.78 2.73
C LYS A 40 -5.09 -6.74 1.64
N LEU A 41 -4.24 -5.73 1.82
CA LEU A 41 -4.06 -4.71 0.80
C LEU A 41 -3.45 -5.30 -0.47
N GLY A 42 -2.50 -6.22 -0.30
CA GLY A 42 -1.83 -6.84 -1.43
C GLY A 42 -2.78 -7.61 -2.33
N GLU A 43 -3.69 -8.38 -1.75
CA GLU A 43 -4.69 -9.13 -2.52
C GLU A 43 -5.60 -8.19 -3.31
N GLU A 44 -6.03 -7.10 -2.68
CA GLU A 44 -6.89 -6.12 -3.35
C GLU A 44 -6.16 -5.43 -4.50
N LEU A 45 -4.93 -4.99 -4.26
CA LEU A 45 -4.14 -4.32 -5.29
C LEU A 45 -3.73 -5.26 -6.42
N TYR A 46 -3.44 -6.52 -6.08
CA TYR A 46 -3.10 -7.53 -7.09
C TYR A 46 -4.26 -7.73 -8.06
N ALA A 47 -5.48 -7.81 -7.55
CA ALA A 47 -6.67 -7.94 -8.40
C ALA A 47 -6.85 -6.75 -9.33
N ILE A 48 -6.59 -5.53 -8.83
CA ILE A 48 -6.63 -4.32 -9.65
C ILE A 48 -5.60 -4.41 -10.79
N ALA A 49 -4.37 -4.80 -10.46
CA ALA A 49 -3.30 -4.92 -11.45
C ALA A 49 -3.65 -5.94 -12.54
N GLN A 50 -4.16 -7.11 -12.13
CA GLN A 50 -4.58 -8.15 -13.09
C GLN A 50 -5.68 -7.65 -14.01
N ALA A 51 -6.65 -6.92 -13.48
CA ALA A 51 -7.77 -6.40 -14.27
C ALA A 51 -7.27 -5.37 -15.29
N GLN A 52 -6.15 -4.72 -15.03
CA GLN A 52 -5.55 -3.77 -15.96
C GLN A 52 -4.53 -4.42 -16.91
N GLY A 53 -4.41 -5.74 -16.88
CA GLY A 53 -3.49 -6.46 -17.77
C GLY A 53 -2.03 -6.40 -17.35
N ILE A 54 -1.77 -6.04 -16.10
CA ILE A 54 -0.40 -5.97 -15.57
C ILE A 54 0.03 -7.35 -15.10
N HIS A 55 1.24 -7.75 -15.47
CA HIS A 55 1.79 -9.06 -15.13
C HIS A 55 2.71 -8.95 -13.92
N LEU A 56 2.15 -9.16 -12.72
CA LEU A 56 2.93 -9.22 -11.48
C LEU A 56 3.23 -10.67 -11.12
N PRO A 57 4.36 -10.94 -10.44
CA PRO A 57 4.62 -12.29 -9.94
C PRO A 57 3.50 -12.74 -9.01
N GLN A 58 3.18 -14.04 -9.03
CA GLN A 58 2.15 -14.59 -8.14
C GLN A 58 2.52 -14.40 -6.67
N ASP A 59 3.82 -14.39 -6.35
CA ASP A 59 4.30 -14.20 -4.99
C ASP A 59 4.66 -12.74 -4.69
N MET A 60 4.03 -11.78 -5.39
CA MET A 60 4.34 -10.36 -5.24
C MET A 60 4.22 -9.89 -3.78
N ILE A 61 3.19 -10.33 -3.07
CA ILE A 61 2.98 -9.95 -1.67
C ILE A 61 4.14 -10.43 -0.81
N ARG A 62 4.57 -11.67 -1.02
CA ARG A 62 5.72 -12.24 -0.29
C ARG A 62 6.99 -11.46 -0.57
N GLN A 63 7.20 -11.06 -1.84
CA GLN A 63 8.35 -10.26 -2.21
C GLN A 63 8.35 -8.90 -1.50
N VAL A 64 7.17 -8.27 -1.39
CA VAL A 64 7.06 -7.01 -0.67
C VAL A 64 7.41 -7.20 0.81
N ILE A 65 6.86 -8.22 1.44
CA ILE A 65 7.14 -8.49 2.86
C ILE A 65 8.62 -8.74 3.07
N ALA A 66 9.24 -9.55 2.20
CA ALA A 66 10.67 -9.83 2.29
C ALA A 66 11.51 -8.58 2.14
N ASP A 67 11.12 -7.68 1.23
CA ASP A 67 11.79 -6.40 1.05
C ASP A 67 11.67 -5.52 2.29
N GLN A 68 10.50 -5.46 2.87
CA GLN A 68 10.26 -4.66 4.08
C GLN A 68 11.01 -5.22 5.29
N GLU A 69 11.17 -6.53 5.36
CA GLU A 69 11.94 -7.17 6.45
C GLU A 69 13.41 -6.79 6.45
N LYS A 70 13.94 -6.35 5.31
CA LYS A 70 15.34 -5.91 5.20
C LYS A 70 15.54 -4.49 5.70
N MET A 71 14.48 -3.73 5.90
CA MET A 71 14.58 -2.35 6.36
C MET A 71 14.86 -2.30 7.87
N PRO A 72 15.51 -1.24 8.36
CA PRO A 72 15.62 -1.04 9.81
C PRO A 72 14.24 -1.05 10.46
N TYR A 73 14.16 -1.57 11.67
CA TYR A 73 12.87 -1.70 12.38
C TYR A 73 12.12 -0.37 12.49
N ASP A 74 12.84 0.70 12.76
CA ASP A 74 12.24 2.03 12.95
C ASP A 74 12.14 2.86 11.66
N ALA A 75 12.49 2.29 10.51
CA ALA A 75 12.31 2.96 9.23
C ALA A 75 10.82 3.14 8.94
N THR A 76 10.49 4.21 8.23
CA THR A 76 9.11 4.45 7.83
C THR A 76 9.06 5.05 6.43
N THR A 77 7.86 5.46 6.00
CA THR A 77 7.63 6.00 4.66
C THR A 77 7.52 7.52 4.72
N SER A 78 7.76 8.17 3.58
CA SER A 78 7.63 9.62 3.50
C SER A 78 6.19 10.07 3.74
N MET A 79 5.20 9.29 3.29
CA MET A 79 3.79 9.63 3.53
C MET A 79 3.48 9.63 5.03
N HIS A 80 3.94 8.63 5.76
CA HIS A 80 3.76 8.56 7.21
C HIS A 80 4.43 9.77 7.90
N THR A 81 5.65 10.09 7.51
CA THR A 81 6.36 11.25 8.04
C THR A 81 5.59 12.54 7.78
N ASP A 82 5.05 12.71 6.58
CA ASP A 82 4.27 13.90 6.23
C ASP A 82 2.99 14.00 7.04
N PHE A 83 2.29 12.89 7.29
CA PHE A 83 1.14 12.89 8.18
C PHE A 83 1.51 13.36 9.58
N ARG A 84 2.61 12.84 10.13
CA ARG A 84 3.07 13.23 11.46
C ARG A 84 3.41 14.71 11.56
N LYS A 85 3.94 15.28 10.47
CA LYS A 85 4.33 16.68 10.42
C LYS A 85 3.21 17.60 9.97
N HIS A 86 2.01 17.06 9.75
CA HIS A 86 0.85 17.81 9.24
C HIS A 86 1.14 18.52 7.91
N LYS A 87 1.95 17.87 7.07
CA LYS A 87 2.25 18.36 5.72
C LYS A 87 1.30 17.72 4.71
N PRO A 88 1.14 18.34 3.52
CA PRO A 88 0.42 17.69 2.43
C PRO A 88 1.04 16.32 2.13
N THR A 89 0.21 15.31 1.89
CA THR A 89 0.67 13.94 1.66
C THR A 89 0.29 13.46 0.27
N GLU A 90 0.86 12.32 -0.13
CA GLU A 90 0.52 11.66 -1.38
C GLU A 90 -0.58 10.63 -1.21
N LEU A 91 -1.49 10.86 -0.27
CA LEU A 91 -2.58 9.93 0.02
C LEU A 91 -3.41 9.60 -1.22
N GLU A 92 -3.76 10.61 -2.03
CA GLU A 92 -4.58 10.39 -3.21
C GLU A 92 -3.87 9.55 -4.26
N THR A 93 -2.57 9.75 -4.42
CA THR A 93 -1.77 9.00 -5.39
C THR A 93 -1.53 7.57 -4.96
N LEU A 94 -1.23 7.35 -3.68
CA LEU A 94 -0.79 6.04 -3.19
C LEU A 94 -1.91 5.17 -2.65
N THR A 95 -2.99 5.77 -2.17
CA THR A 95 -4.11 5.04 -1.56
C THR A 95 -5.42 5.33 -2.31
N GLY A 96 -5.72 6.59 -2.53
CA GLY A 96 -6.95 7.01 -3.22
C GLY A 96 -7.04 6.44 -4.63
N TYR A 97 -5.92 6.38 -5.35
CA TYR A 97 -5.87 5.80 -6.69
C TYR A 97 -6.42 4.37 -6.72
N VAL A 98 -6.06 3.56 -5.73
CA VAL A 98 -6.53 2.17 -5.64
C VAL A 98 -8.04 2.11 -5.42
N VAL A 99 -8.55 2.96 -4.53
CA VAL A 99 -9.99 3.04 -4.24
C VAL A 99 -10.77 3.45 -5.50
N GLU A 100 -10.28 4.47 -6.22
CA GLU A 100 -10.92 4.94 -7.45
C GLU A 100 -10.92 3.87 -8.53
N ASN A 101 -9.81 3.15 -8.71
CA ASN A 101 -9.73 2.08 -9.69
C ASN A 101 -10.61 0.90 -9.33
N GLY A 102 -10.72 0.60 -8.04
CA GLY A 102 -11.63 -0.44 -7.58
C GLY A 102 -13.07 -0.13 -7.99
N LYS A 103 -13.50 1.11 -7.81
CA LYS A 103 -14.84 1.54 -8.22
C LYS A 103 -15.01 1.45 -9.73
N ALA A 104 -14.05 1.95 -10.50
CA ALA A 104 -14.12 1.95 -11.95
C ALA A 104 -14.16 0.55 -12.53
N LEU A 105 -13.46 -0.40 -11.91
CA LEU A 105 -13.36 -1.79 -12.38
C LEU A 105 -14.42 -2.70 -11.74
N HIS A 106 -15.25 -2.17 -10.85
CA HIS A 106 -16.23 -2.94 -10.07
C HIS A 106 -15.56 -4.06 -9.27
N LEU A 107 -14.36 -3.79 -8.73
CA LEU A 107 -13.62 -4.70 -7.87
C LEU A 107 -13.65 -4.15 -6.44
N PRO A 108 -14.11 -4.94 -5.46
CA PRO A 108 -14.15 -4.47 -4.08
C PRO A 108 -12.73 -4.36 -3.50
N VAL A 109 -12.45 -3.26 -2.84
CA VAL A 109 -11.19 -3.04 -2.14
C VAL A 109 -11.49 -2.56 -0.71
N PRO A 110 -12.15 -3.39 0.10
CA PRO A 110 -12.67 -2.93 1.40
C PRO A 110 -11.60 -2.47 2.37
N SER A 111 -10.44 -3.11 2.38
CA SER A 111 -9.36 -2.70 3.30
C SER A 111 -8.75 -1.36 2.88
N TYR A 112 -8.47 -1.20 1.58
CA TYR A 112 -8.00 0.09 1.07
C TYR A 112 -9.02 1.19 1.34
N GLU A 113 -10.29 0.91 1.08
CA GLU A 113 -11.35 1.91 1.26
C GLU A 113 -11.47 2.34 2.73
N MET A 114 -11.44 1.38 3.64
CA MET A 114 -11.50 1.68 5.08
C MET A 114 -10.34 2.57 5.51
N MET A 115 -9.12 2.20 5.11
CA MET A 115 -7.93 2.94 5.49
C MET A 115 -7.89 4.33 4.85
N TYR A 116 -8.31 4.42 3.59
CA TYR A 116 -8.40 5.69 2.89
C TYR A 116 -9.34 6.67 3.58
N LYS A 117 -10.54 6.20 3.93
CA LYS A 117 -11.53 7.05 4.61
C LYS A 117 -10.99 7.59 5.92
N GLU A 118 -10.34 6.74 6.69
CA GLU A 118 -9.74 7.15 7.97
C GLU A 118 -8.61 8.17 7.74
N LEU A 119 -7.72 7.90 6.79
CA LEU A 119 -6.58 8.77 6.53
C LEU A 119 -7.00 10.15 6.00
N LYS A 120 -8.13 10.22 5.28
CA LYS A 120 -8.64 11.50 4.79
C LYS A 120 -9.06 12.44 5.91
N THR A 121 -9.34 11.91 7.09
CA THR A 121 -9.79 12.73 8.22
C THR A 121 -8.63 13.29 9.05
N ARG A 122 -7.42 12.88 8.74
CA ARG A 122 -6.22 13.27 9.51
C ARG A 122 -5.57 14.55 9.03
#